data_a0a2cc762431daeaa15ece88204c1b8a
#
_entry.id   a0a2cc762431daeaa15ece88204c1b8a
#
_cell.length_a   1.000
_cell.length_b   1.000
_cell.length_c   1.000
_cell.angle_alpha   90.00
_cell.angle_beta   90.00
_cell.angle_gamma   90.00
#
_symmetry.space_group_name_H-M   'P 1'
#
loop_
_entity.id
_entity.type
_entity.pdbx_description
1 polymer ?
#
loop_
_entity_poly.entity_id
_entity_poly.type
_entity_poly.pdbx_seq_one_letter_code
_entity_poly.pdbx_strand_id
1 'polypeptide(L)'
;MGNKMDTELACTLEELTQVLATATFIKPYGLRVERCAPGECTVVVPYASSLERPGGMISGMVIMGAADVAMWLAIMSRRGTAERWVTTEMTTAFLHGARDTDIHCTARILKLGRRTSYGTAECRDVGGHLLTHHVISYSLLSA
;
A
#
# COMPACT_ATOMS: atom_id res chain seq x y z
N MET A 1 -23.69 15.20 -0.01
CA MET A 1 -22.50 15.97 -0.43
C MET A 1 -21.26 15.45 0.29
N GLY A 2 -20.24 15.09 -0.45
CA GLY A 2 -18.97 14.68 0.14
C GLY A 2 -18.30 15.85 0.85
N ASN A 3 -17.70 15.59 2.01
CA ASN A 3 -16.85 16.54 2.68
C ASN A 3 -15.66 16.86 1.75
N LYS A 4 -15.12 18.08 1.83
CA LYS A 4 -13.93 18.49 1.10
C LYS A 4 -12.79 17.47 1.21
N MET A 5 -12.65 16.82 2.38
CA MET A 5 -11.65 15.78 2.64
C MET A 5 -11.89 14.48 1.87
N ASP A 6 -13.07 14.26 1.31
CA ASP A 6 -13.38 13.06 0.53
C ASP A 6 -12.96 13.19 -0.94
N THR A 7 -12.74 14.41 -1.42
CA THR A 7 -12.43 14.70 -2.82
C THR A 7 -11.05 15.32 -3.03
N GLU A 8 -10.37 15.72 -1.95
CA GLU A 8 -9.03 16.31 -2.02
C GLU A 8 -8.04 15.50 -1.20
N LEU A 9 -6.78 15.52 -1.64
CA LEU A 9 -5.69 14.92 -0.86
C LEU A 9 -5.51 15.69 0.45
N ALA A 10 -5.46 14.96 1.57
CA ALA A 10 -5.18 15.53 2.88
C ALA A 10 -3.67 15.76 3.12
N CYS A 11 -2.84 15.26 2.20
CA CYS A 11 -1.38 15.45 2.24
C CYS A 11 -0.85 15.42 0.81
N THR A 12 0.36 15.94 0.62
CA THR A 12 0.98 15.98 -0.70
C THR A 12 1.68 14.66 -1.01
N LEU A 13 1.93 14.41 -2.31
CA LEU A 13 2.72 13.25 -2.74
C LEU A 13 4.12 13.29 -2.11
N GLU A 14 4.69 14.49 -1.98
CA GLU A 14 5.99 14.71 -1.34
C GLU A 14 5.98 14.29 0.13
N GLU A 15 4.92 14.64 0.87
CA GLU A 15 4.77 14.20 2.27
C GLU A 15 4.67 12.67 2.39
N LEU A 16 3.95 12.02 1.49
CA LEU A 16 3.86 10.57 1.47
C LEU A 16 5.20 9.93 1.13
N THR A 17 5.93 10.51 0.18
CA THR A 17 7.29 10.05 -0.16
C THR A 17 8.20 10.16 1.05
N GLN A 18 8.08 11.24 1.83
CA GLN A 18 8.88 11.43 3.04
C GLN A 18 8.51 10.42 4.12
N VAL A 19 7.25 10.06 4.25
CA VAL A 19 6.81 8.99 5.18
C VAL A 19 7.54 7.68 4.84
N LEU A 20 7.59 7.30 3.56
CA LEU A 20 8.31 6.10 3.14
C LEU A 20 9.81 6.20 3.41
N ALA A 21 10.40 7.37 3.17
CA ALA A 21 11.84 7.58 3.36
C ALA A 21 12.25 7.44 4.82
N THR A 22 11.38 7.79 5.77
CA THR A 22 11.67 7.72 7.20
C THR A 22 11.25 6.41 7.85
N ALA A 23 10.48 5.58 7.15
CA ALA A 23 10.02 4.29 7.67
C ALA A 23 11.11 3.24 7.47
N THR A 24 11.93 3.03 8.50
CA THR A 24 13.13 2.18 8.40
C THR A 24 12.81 0.72 8.12
N PHE A 25 11.65 0.23 8.57
CA PHE A 25 11.28 -1.17 8.44
C PHE A 25 11.02 -1.62 7.00
N ILE A 26 10.75 -0.67 6.09
CA ILE A 26 10.49 -0.99 4.68
C ILE A 26 11.63 -0.55 3.75
N LYS A 27 12.72 -0.04 4.29
CA LYS A 27 13.90 0.35 3.50
C LYS A 27 14.39 -0.75 2.55
N PRO A 28 14.49 -2.02 3.00
CA PRO A 28 14.96 -3.08 2.10
C PRO A 28 14.11 -3.28 0.85
N TYR A 29 12.85 -2.86 0.87
CA TYR A 29 11.94 -3.05 -0.27
C TYR A 29 12.09 -1.97 -1.34
N GLY A 30 12.71 -0.84 -1.02
CA GLY A 30 12.89 0.24 -1.97
C GLY A 30 11.60 0.86 -2.49
N LEU A 31 10.53 0.80 -1.67
CA LEU A 31 9.20 1.27 -2.08
C LEU A 31 9.21 2.73 -2.48
N ARG A 32 8.51 3.04 -3.58
CA ARG A 32 8.26 4.42 -3.96
C ARG A 32 6.78 4.63 -4.23
N VAL A 33 6.31 5.86 -3.98
CA VAL A 33 4.94 6.24 -4.31
C VAL A 33 4.87 6.54 -5.79
N GLU A 34 4.01 5.85 -6.52
CA GLU A 34 3.80 6.11 -7.94
C GLU A 34 2.73 7.18 -8.14
N ARG A 35 1.61 7.02 -7.45
CA ARG A 35 0.51 8.00 -7.51
C ARG A 35 -0.40 7.85 -6.30
N CYS A 36 -1.11 8.92 -5.97
CA CYS A 36 -2.17 8.92 -4.96
C CYS A 36 -3.31 9.84 -5.40
N ALA A 37 -4.52 9.32 -5.22
CA ALA A 37 -5.76 10.07 -5.25
C ALA A 37 -6.42 9.87 -3.88
N PRO A 38 -7.44 10.65 -3.51
CA PRO A 38 -8.08 10.46 -2.21
C PRO A 38 -8.64 9.04 -2.06
N GLY A 39 -8.10 8.29 -1.10
CA GLY A 39 -8.53 6.92 -0.82
C GLY A 39 -7.95 5.86 -1.75
N GLU A 40 -7.01 6.22 -2.62
CA GLU A 40 -6.39 5.26 -3.53
C GLU A 40 -4.93 5.63 -3.76
N CYS A 41 -4.01 4.73 -3.45
CA CYS A 41 -2.59 4.96 -3.67
C CYS A 41 -1.93 3.75 -4.30
N THR A 42 -0.97 4.01 -5.19
CA THR A 42 -0.15 2.98 -5.80
C THR A 42 1.30 3.15 -5.36
N VAL A 43 1.88 2.07 -4.83
CA VAL A 43 3.32 1.99 -4.54
C VAL A 43 3.96 0.98 -5.48
N VAL A 44 5.24 1.19 -5.76
CA VAL A 44 6.03 0.29 -6.60
C VAL A 44 7.13 -0.34 -5.75
N VAL A 45 7.27 -1.66 -5.86
CA VAL A 45 8.44 -2.39 -5.39
C VAL A 45 9.35 -2.55 -6.60
N PRO A 46 10.50 -1.85 -6.67
CA PRO A 46 11.45 -2.09 -7.75
C PRO A 46 12.03 -3.49 -7.63
N TYR A 47 12.23 -4.15 -8.76
CA TYR A 47 12.85 -5.48 -8.73
C TYR A 47 14.24 -5.42 -8.08
N ALA A 48 14.49 -6.40 -7.20
CA ALA A 48 15.81 -6.63 -6.63
C ALA A 48 15.95 -8.11 -6.29
N SER A 49 17.09 -8.70 -6.62
CA SER A 49 17.35 -10.12 -6.34
C SER A 49 17.33 -10.43 -4.84
N SER A 50 17.63 -9.42 -4.00
CA SER A 50 17.57 -9.56 -2.53
C SER A 50 16.16 -9.80 -2.01
N LEU A 51 15.14 -9.57 -2.81
CA LEU A 51 13.73 -9.76 -2.42
C LEU A 51 13.18 -11.12 -2.85
N GLU A 52 14.00 -11.91 -3.56
CA GLU A 52 13.60 -13.23 -4.02
C GLU A 52 13.69 -14.26 -2.92
N ARG A 53 12.73 -15.17 -2.90
CA ARG A 53 12.82 -16.40 -2.13
C ARG A 53 13.62 -17.44 -2.95
N PRO A 54 14.08 -18.55 -2.34
CA PRO A 54 14.67 -19.64 -3.11
C PRO A 54 13.74 -20.10 -4.24
N GLY A 55 14.27 -20.17 -5.45
CA GLY A 55 13.50 -20.51 -6.64
C GLY A 55 13.25 -19.31 -7.57
N GLY A 56 13.74 -18.12 -7.21
CA GLY A 56 13.75 -16.96 -8.10
C GLY A 56 12.44 -16.16 -8.18
N MET A 57 11.50 -16.41 -7.27
CA MET A 57 10.28 -15.61 -7.19
C MET A 57 10.38 -14.60 -6.06
N ILE A 58 9.81 -13.41 -6.27
CA ILE A 58 9.71 -12.40 -5.21
C ILE A 58 8.91 -13.01 -4.04
N SER A 59 9.42 -12.82 -2.84
CA SER A 59 8.79 -13.35 -1.63
C SER A 59 7.37 -12.79 -1.44
N GLY A 60 6.44 -13.67 -1.08
CA GLY A 60 5.08 -13.26 -0.74
C GLY A 60 5.02 -12.25 0.40
N MET A 61 5.98 -12.30 1.33
CA MET A 61 6.07 -11.35 2.43
C MET A 61 6.33 -9.92 1.92
N VAL A 62 7.13 -9.79 0.86
CA VAL A 62 7.42 -8.49 0.24
C VAL A 62 6.15 -7.92 -0.37
N ILE A 63 5.40 -8.75 -1.09
CA ILE A 63 4.16 -8.30 -1.75
C ILE A 63 3.09 -7.93 -0.73
N MET A 64 2.94 -8.74 0.32
CA MET A 64 2.01 -8.41 1.41
C MET A 64 2.40 -7.10 2.10
N GLY A 65 3.69 -6.89 2.33
CA GLY A 65 4.19 -5.65 2.92
C GLY A 65 3.90 -4.44 2.04
N ALA A 66 4.10 -4.57 0.74
CA ALA A 66 3.82 -3.48 -0.21
C ALA A 66 2.32 -3.15 -0.25
N ALA A 67 1.47 -4.17 -0.25
CA ALA A 67 0.02 -3.97 -0.21
C ALA A 67 -0.43 -3.26 1.07
N ASP A 68 0.15 -3.65 2.20
CA ASP A 68 -0.14 -3.04 3.49
C ASP A 68 0.28 -1.57 3.52
N VAL A 69 1.48 -1.27 3.02
CA VAL A 69 1.98 0.10 2.92
C VAL A 69 1.09 0.94 1.99
N ALA A 70 0.69 0.39 0.83
CA ALA A 70 -0.20 1.10 -0.09
C ALA A 70 -1.52 1.49 0.59
N MET A 71 -2.09 0.61 1.40
CA MET A 71 -3.29 0.92 2.17
C MET A 71 -3.04 1.98 3.22
N TRP A 72 -1.92 1.92 3.92
CA TRP A 72 -1.55 2.95 4.89
C TRP A 72 -1.47 4.33 4.23
N LEU A 73 -0.84 4.42 3.06
CA LEU A 73 -0.78 5.67 2.29
C LEU A 73 -2.17 6.10 1.81
N ALA A 74 -3.02 5.17 1.41
CA ALA A 74 -4.39 5.48 0.99
C ALA A 74 -5.19 6.13 2.14
N ILE A 75 -4.99 5.66 3.37
CA ILE A 75 -5.62 6.25 4.55
C ILE A 75 -5.07 7.67 4.77
N MET A 76 -3.75 7.84 4.71
CA MET A 76 -3.13 9.16 4.86
C MET A 76 -3.58 10.14 3.79
N SER A 77 -3.86 9.66 2.58
CA SER A 77 -4.34 10.52 1.50
C SER A 77 -5.67 11.21 1.85
N ARG A 78 -6.44 10.63 2.76
CA ARG A 78 -7.73 11.19 3.21
C ARG A 78 -7.68 11.79 4.62
N ARG A 79 -6.76 11.33 5.46
CA ARG A 79 -6.73 11.70 6.88
C ARG A 79 -5.48 12.51 7.28
N GLY A 80 -4.50 12.61 6.38
CA GLY A 80 -3.23 13.26 6.71
C GLY A 80 -2.26 12.34 7.43
N THR A 81 -1.07 12.87 7.75
CA THR A 81 0.05 12.05 8.27
C THR A 81 0.16 12.06 9.80
N ALA A 82 -0.71 12.79 10.51
CA ALA A 82 -0.59 12.96 11.96
C ALA A 82 -1.22 11.83 12.77
N GLU A 83 -2.18 11.12 12.21
CA GLU A 83 -2.89 10.06 12.91
C GLU A 83 -2.12 8.74 12.87
N ARG A 84 -2.31 7.92 13.90
CA ARG A 84 -1.66 6.60 13.99
C ARG A 84 -2.67 5.51 13.68
N TRP A 85 -2.51 4.91 12.50
CA TRP A 85 -3.33 3.84 12.02
C TRP A 85 -2.53 2.54 12.00
N VAL A 86 -3.14 1.44 12.38
CA VAL A 86 -2.49 0.12 12.38
C VAL A 86 -3.35 -0.90 11.66
N THR A 87 -2.69 -1.82 10.98
CA THR A 87 -3.34 -2.97 10.34
C THR A 87 -3.94 -3.87 11.41
N THR A 88 -5.21 -4.20 11.28
CA THR A 88 -5.89 -5.13 12.19
C THR A 88 -6.13 -6.48 11.55
N GLU A 89 -6.28 -6.52 10.22
CA GLU A 89 -6.55 -7.77 9.53
C GLU A 89 -6.12 -7.65 8.07
N MET A 90 -5.54 -8.71 7.54
CA MET A 90 -5.22 -8.81 6.12
C MET A 90 -5.49 -10.23 5.64
N THR A 91 -6.28 -10.36 4.59
CA THR A 91 -6.49 -11.63 3.89
C THR A 91 -5.89 -11.50 2.51
N THR A 92 -4.95 -12.39 2.17
CA THR A 92 -4.21 -12.35 0.91
C THR A 92 -4.47 -13.61 0.10
N ALA A 93 -4.76 -13.43 -1.18
CA ALA A 93 -4.75 -14.50 -2.17
C ALA A 93 -3.53 -14.32 -3.07
N PHE A 94 -2.70 -15.35 -3.18
CA PHE A 94 -1.55 -15.38 -4.09
C PHE A 94 -2.00 -16.10 -5.36
N LEU A 95 -2.03 -15.39 -6.47
CA LEU A 95 -2.64 -15.86 -7.71
C LEU A 95 -1.63 -16.16 -8.81
N HIS A 96 -0.50 -15.44 -8.86
CA HIS A 96 0.52 -15.58 -9.87
C HIS A 96 1.89 -15.18 -9.30
N GLY A 97 2.92 -15.94 -9.59
CA GLY A 97 4.26 -15.65 -9.09
C GLY A 97 4.91 -14.46 -9.79
N ALA A 98 5.68 -13.67 -9.06
CA ALA A 98 6.40 -12.52 -9.59
C ALA A 98 7.86 -12.88 -9.86
N ARG A 99 8.31 -12.74 -11.11
CA ARG A 99 9.69 -13.00 -11.53
C ARG A 99 10.23 -11.85 -12.34
N ASP A 100 11.44 -11.39 -12.02
CA ASP A 100 12.15 -10.36 -12.79
C ASP A 100 11.26 -9.17 -13.15
N THR A 101 10.47 -8.69 -12.21
CA THR A 101 9.50 -7.62 -12.48
C THR A 101 9.40 -6.66 -11.32
N ASP A 102 9.19 -5.38 -11.63
CA ASP A 102 8.70 -4.42 -10.65
C ASP A 102 7.26 -4.81 -10.30
N ILE A 103 6.82 -4.50 -9.09
CA ILE A 103 5.48 -4.83 -8.63
C ILE A 103 4.75 -3.54 -8.29
N HIS A 104 3.58 -3.35 -8.89
CA HIS A 104 2.72 -2.19 -8.67
C HIS A 104 1.56 -2.60 -7.78
N CYS A 105 1.49 -2.04 -6.58
CA CYS A 105 0.44 -2.34 -5.60
C CYS A 105 -0.47 -1.14 -5.46
N THR A 106 -1.74 -1.30 -5.80
CA THR A 106 -2.77 -0.25 -5.68
C THR A 106 -3.76 -0.62 -4.62
N ALA A 107 -3.87 0.21 -3.60
CA ALA A 107 -4.85 0.06 -2.52
C ALA A 107 -6.00 1.04 -2.70
N ARG A 108 -7.21 0.57 -2.43
CA ARG A 108 -8.44 1.38 -2.48
C ARG A 108 -9.22 1.22 -1.19
N ILE A 109 -9.58 2.34 -0.57
CA ILE A 109 -10.46 2.35 0.58
C ILE A 109 -11.89 2.16 0.09
N LEU A 110 -12.58 1.18 0.63
CA LEU A 110 -14.01 0.96 0.38
C LEU A 110 -14.87 1.68 1.41
N LYS A 111 -14.42 1.72 2.65
CA LYS A 111 -15.11 2.44 3.72
C LYS A 111 -14.08 2.98 4.72
N LEU A 112 -14.17 4.26 4.98
CA LEU A 112 -13.36 4.94 5.99
C LEU A 112 -14.28 5.57 7.02
N GLY A 113 -14.30 4.97 8.21
CA GLY A 113 -15.01 5.52 9.36
C GLY A 113 -14.09 6.38 10.20
N ARG A 114 -14.58 6.80 11.33
CA ARG A 114 -13.80 7.63 12.26
C ARG A 114 -12.59 6.89 12.82
N ARG A 115 -12.74 5.60 13.10
CA ARG A 115 -11.74 4.78 13.78
C ARG A 115 -11.35 3.51 13.05
N THR A 116 -12.02 3.18 11.94
CA THR A 116 -11.74 1.96 11.19
C THR A 116 -11.73 2.24 9.72
N SER A 117 -10.92 1.47 8.99
CA SER A 117 -10.87 1.52 7.53
C SER A 117 -10.91 0.10 6.99
N TYR A 118 -11.61 -0.07 5.89
CA TYR A 118 -11.73 -1.35 5.19
C TYR A 118 -11.52 -1.10 3.70
N GLY A 119 -10.68 -1.90 3.08
CA GLY A 119 -10.41 -1.74 1.67
C GLY A 119 -9.73 -2.95 1.05
N THR A 120 -9.37 -2.80 -0.21
CA THR A 120 -8.70 -3.85 -0.98
C THR A 120 -7.43 -3.32 -1.60
N ALA A 121 -6.51 -4.24 -1.94
CA ALA A 121 -5.32 -3.91 -2.70
C ALA A 121 -5.08 -4.99 -3.75
N GLU A 122 -4.56 -4.57 -4.90
CA GLU A 122 -4.16 -5.46 -5.98
C GLU A 122 -2.71 -5.18 -6.31
N CYS A 123 -1.91 -6.25 -6.43
CA CYS A 123 -0.52 -6.13 -6.86
C CYS A 123 -0.36 -6.80 -8.22
N ARG A 124 0.25 -6.07 -9.16
CA ARG A 124 0.42 -6.51 -10.56
C ARG A 124 1.88 -6.39 -10.98
N ASP A 125 2.28 -7.26 -11.91
CA ASP A 125 3.57 -7.13 -12.56
C ASP A 125 3.52 -6.09 -13.69
N VAL A 126 4.66 -5.86 -14.34
CA VAL A 126 4.74 -4.88 -15.45
C VAL A 126 3.91 -5.29 -16.66
N GLY A 127 3.63 -6.59 -16.81
CA GLY A 127 2.76 -7.11 -17.88
C GLY A 127 1.28 -7.00 -17.56
N GLY A 128 0.91 -6.53 -16.36
CA GLY A 128 -0.47 -6.37 -15.95
C GLY A 128 -1.10 -7.61 -15.33
N HIS A 129 -0.33 -8.68 -15.10
CA HIS A 129 -0.85 -9.88 -14.44
C HIS A 129 -1.18 -9.59 -12.99
N LEU A 130 -2.36 -10.00 -12.54
CA LEU A 130 -2.73 -9.89 -11.13
C LEU A 130 -1.96 -10.94 -10.33
N LEU A 131 -1.03 -10.47 -9.53
CA LEU A 131 -0.16 -11.33 -8.72
C LEU A 131 -0.84 -11.72 -7.42
N THR A 132 -1.39 -10.74 -6.71
CA THR A 132 -2.04 -10.92 -5.41
C THR A 132 -3.24 -10.01 -5.27
N HIS A 133 -4.18 -10.45 -4.45
CA HIS A 133 -5.32 -9.65 -4.04
C HIS A 133 -5.42 -9.67 -2.52
N HIS A 134 -5.70 -8.52 -1.93
CA HIS A 134 -5.72 -8.36 -0.48
C HIS A 134 -6.99 -7.66 -0.04
N VAL A 135 -7.52 -8.09 1.10
CA VAL A 135 -8.55 -7.37 1.85
C VAL A 135 -7.89 -6.91 3.14
N ILE A 136 -7.93 -5.61 3.42
CA ILE A 136 -7.13 -5.01 4.49
C ILE A 136 -7.99 -4.11 5.35
N SER A 137 -7.94 -4.33 6.65
CA SER A 137 -8.60 -3.49 7.65
C SER A 137 -7.57 -2.79 8.52
N TYR A 138 -7.85 -1.54 8.86
CA TYR A 138 -7.03 -0.73 9.77
C TYR A 138 -7.89 -0.16 10.88
N SER A 139 -7.26 0.14 12.01
CA SER A 139 -7.87 0.87 13.11
C SER A 139 -7.01 2.05 13.53
N LEU A 140 -7.66 3.12 13.93
CA LEU A 140 -7.02 4.29 14.49
C LEU A 140 -6.60 4.00 15.93
N LEU A 141 -5.32 4.13 16.24
CA LEU A 141 -4.81 4.04 17.61
C LEU A 141 -4.96 5.36 18.33
N SER A 142 -4.55 6.48 17.66
CA SER A 142 -4.61 7.81 18.25
C SER A 142 -4.51 8.85 17.13
N ALA A 143 -5.09 9.98 17.42
CA ALA A 143 -4.98 11.14 16.52
C ALA A 143 -3.62 11.83 16.68
#